data_e02ff65793382ad597ff10fec0a1e20a
#
_entry.id   e02ff65793382ad597ff10fec0a1e20a
#
_cell.length_a   1.000
_cell.length_b   1.000
_cell.length_c   1.000
_cell.angle_alpha   90.00
_cell.angle_beta   90.00
_cell.angle_gamma   90.00
#
_symmetry.space_group_name_H-M   'P 1'
#
loop_
_entity.id
_entity.type
_entity.pdbx_description
1 polymer ?
#
loop_
_entity_poly.entity_id
_entity_poly.type
_entity_poly.pdbx_seq_one_letter_code
_entity_poly.pdbx_strand_id
1 'polypeptide(L)'
;VDRALGHFKGRECQDQFVVTGMNGGFVKKGTVFTELDKFMTPEMIEKLYQRTNFVYELNSDLFGGVLKMSMVVGEERSSSVLREINDLFDGHVRAVSSGYGCIDILQAGVHKAWGLEELLKRWNLQSEQVMAFGDSENDVEMLEMAGIAYAMENADDEAKAVATALAPANSQAGVYQVLENWLEKEG
;
A
#
# COMPACT_ATOMS: atom_id res chain seq x y z
N VAL A 1 -11.90 -10.85 7.19
CA VAL A 1 -12.43 -10.52 5.86
C VAL A 1 -13.93 -10.38 5.92
N ASP A 2 -14.68 -11.45 6.21
CA ASP A 2 -16.16 -11.46 6.16
C ASP A 2 -16.78 -10.39 7.08
N ARG A 3 -16.17 -10.12 8.24
CA ARG A 3 -16.58 -9.04 9.13
C ARG A 3 -16.41 -7.65 8.47
N ALA A 4 -15.31 -7.42 7.75
CA ALA A 4 -15.07 -6.16 7.03
C ALA A 4 -16.05 -6.01 5.87
N LEU A 5 -16.18 -7.04 5.03
CA LEU A 5 -17.15 -7.04 3.93
C LEU A 5 -18.59 -6.82 4.42
N GLY A 6 -18.96 -7.47 5.54
CA GLY A 6 -20.27 -7.32 6.16
C GLY A 6 -20.51 -5.92 6.74
N HIS A 7 -19.50 -5.29 7.33
CA HIS A 7 -19.59 -3.94 7.91
C HIS A 7 -19.92 -2.88 6.86
N PHE A 8 -19.30 -2.97 5.68
CA PHE A 8 -19.51 -2.03 4.59
C PHE A 8 -20.70 -2.38 3.68
N LYS A 9 -21.41 -3.49 3.96
CA LYS A 9 -22.57 -3.92 3.16
C LYS A 9 -23.67 -2.85 3.14
N GLY A 10 -24.09 -2.44 1.93
CA GLY A 10 -25.10 -1.41 1.73
C GLY A 10 -24.61 0.03 1.81
N ARG A 11 -23.30 0.26 1.98
CA ARG A 11 -22.68 1.59 1.94
C ARG A 11 -22.11 1.88 0.55
N GLU A 12 -21.88 3.14 0.21
CA GLU A 12 -21.33 3.57 -1.09
C GLU A 12 -19.96 2.93 -1.42
N CYS A 13 -19.14 2.61 -0.42
CA CYS A 13 -17.86 1.98 -0.59
C CYS A 13 -17.89 0.44 -0.59
N GLN A 14 -19.05 -0.16 -0.47
CA GLN A 14 -19.22 -1.63 -0.39
C GLN A 14 -18.61 -2.36 -1.59
N ASP A 15 -18.75 -1.76 -2.77
CA ASP A 15 -18.39 -2.41 -4.03
C ASP A 15 -17.00 -2.03 -4.55
N GLN A 16 -16.19 -1.37 -3.70
CA GLN A 16 -14.84 -0.91 -4.09
C GLN A 16 -13.70 -1.70 -3.44
N PHE A 17 -14.00 -2.87 -2.88
CA PHE A 17 -12.98 -3.75 -2.32
C PHE A 17 -12.24 -4.53 -3.40
N VAL A 18 -10.92 -4.52 -3.30
CA VAL A 18 -10.04 -5.50 -3.91
C VAL A 18 -9.51 -6.40 -2.81
N VAL A 19 -9.77 -7.69 -2.88
CA VAL A 19 -9.21 -8.66 -1.94
C VAL A 19 -8.07 -9.38 -2.65
N THR A 20 -6.86 -9.25 -2.13
CA THR A 20 -5.69 -9.97 -2.61
C THR A 20 -5.46 -11.18 -1.72
N GLY A 21 -5.58 -12.35 -2.29
CA GLY A 21 -5.34 -13.63 -1.63
C GLY A 21 -4.24 -14.44 -2.31
N MET A 22 -3.98 -15.63 -1.77
CA MET A 22 -3.01 -16.57 -2.35
C MET A 22 -3.42 -17.04 -3.74
N ASN A 23 -4.73 -17.05 -4.03
CA ASN A 23 -5.30 -17.45 -5.31
C ASN A 23 -5.44 -16.29 -6.32
N GLY A 24 -4.97 -15.08 -5.99
CA GLY A 24 -5.01 -13.90 -6.86
C GLY A 24 -5.79 -12.73 -6.28
N GLY A 25 -6.08 -11.74 -7.15
CA GLY A 25 -6.91 -10.58 -6.83
C GLY A 25 -8.38 -10.84 -7.17
N PHE A 26 -9.29 -10.40 -6.29
CA PHE A 26 -10.73 -10.62 -6.42
C PHE A 26 -11.49 -9.32 -6.22
N VAL A 27 -12.48 -9.08 -7.07
CA VAL A 27 -13.37 -7.93 -7.05
C VAL A 27 -14.79 -8.39 -7.31
N LYS A 28 -15.77 -7.75 -6.68
CA LYS A 28 -17.17 -8.03 -6.95
C LYS A 28 -17.55 -7.61 -8.38
N LYS A 29 -18.31 -8.44 -9.09
CA LYS A 29 -18.79 -8.15 -10.43
C LYS A 29 -19.67 -6.90 -10.44
N GLY A 30 -19.42 -6.00 -11.39
CA GLY A 30 -20.11 -4.71 -11.46
C GLY A 30 -19.44 -3.58 -10.66
N THR A 31 -18.36 -3.86 -9.92
CA THR A 31 -17.54 -2.80 -9.30
C THR A 31 -17.00 -1.88 -10.38
N VAL A 32 -17.23 -0.60 -10.20
CA VAL A 32 -16.63 0.47 -11.00
C VAL A 32 -15.70 1.24 -10.07
N PHE A 33 -14.41 1.11 -10.29
CA PHE A 33 -13.45 1.94 -9.58
C PHE A 33 -13.51 3.34 -10.18
N THR A 34 -14.04 4.27 -9.41
CA THR A 34 -13.95 5.69 -9.72
C THR A 34 -12.53 6.15 -9.44
N GLU A 35 -12.03 7.09 -10.25
CA GLU A 35 -10.77 7.79 -10.00
C GLU A 35 -9.46 7.01 -10.26
N LEU A 36 -9.49 5.78 -10.77
CA LEU A 36 -8.26 5.08 -11.17
C LEU A 36 -7.44 5.86 -12.20
N ASP A 37 -8.10 6.60 -13.06
CA ASP A 37 -7.49 7.44 -14.09
C ASP A 37 -6.69 8.63 -13.52
N LYS A 38 -6.87 8.96 -12.25
CA LYS A 38 -6.07 9.99 -11.57
C LYS A 38 -4.62 9.56 -11.31
N PHE A 39 -4.38 8.23 -11.19
CA PHE A 39 -3.06 7.70 -10.83
C PHE A 39 -2.62 6.48 -11.66
N MET A 40 -3.46 6.01 -12.59
CA MET A 40 -3.14 4.89 -13.48
C MET A 40 -3.35 5.27 -14.94
N THR A 41 -2.44 4.85 -15.80
CA THR A 41 -2.64 4.97 -17.25
C THR A 41 -3.72 3.99 -17.74
N PRO A 42 -4.38 4.24 -18.88
CA PRO A 42 -5.34 3.30 -19.46
C PRO A 42 -4.78 1.88 -19.63
N GLU A 43 -3.51 1.75 -20.00
CA GLU A 43 -2.84 0.45 -20.12
C GLU A 43 -2.69 -0.26 -18.77
N MET A 44 -2.37 0.47 -17.70
CA MET A 44 -2.29 -0.08 -16.34
C MET A 44 -3.65 -0.55 -15.86
N ILE A 45 -4.70 0.22 -16.12
CA ILE A 45 -6.09 -0.13 -15.78
C ILE A 45 -6.49 -1.41 -16.52
N GLU A 46 -6.21 -1.52 -17.81
CA GLU A 46 -6.50 -2.72 -18.60
C GLU A 46 -5.78 -3.96 -18.02
N LYS A 47 -4.49 -3.84 -17.69
CA LYS A 47 -3.71 -4.92 -17.06
C LYS A 47 -4.26 -5.30 -15.68
N LEU A 48 -4.74 -4.33 -14.89
CA LEU A 48 -5.39 -4.59 -13.61
C LEU A 48 -6.64 -5.46 -13.82
N TYR A 49 -7.51 -5.07 -14.74
CA TYR A 49 -8.73 -5.82 -15.05
C TYR A 49 -8.43 -7.23 -15.56
N GLN A 50 -7.43 -7.41 -16.41
CA GLN A 50 -7.02 -8.72 -16.94
C GLN A 50 -6.51 -9.68 -15.85
N ARG A 51 -5.94 -9.16 -14.77
CA ARG A 51 -5.36 -9.94 -13.65
C ARG A 51 -6.31 -10.10 -12.48
N THR A 52 -7.51 -9.55 -12.56
CA THR A 52 -8.49 -9.54 -11.48
C THR A 52 -9.60 -10.55 -11.75
N ASN A 53 -9.93 -11.35 -10.74
CA ASN A 53 -11.06 -12.27 -10.79
C ASN A 53 -12.35 -11.53 -10.39
N PHE A 54 -13.28 -11.40 -11.32
CA PHE A 54 -14.59 -10.79 -11.07
C PHE A 54 -15.58 -11.83 -10.60
N VAL A 55 -15.98 -11.78 -9.33
CA VAL A 55 -16.89 -12.73 -8.69
C VAL A 55 -18.21 -12.09 -8.32
N TYR A 56 -19.28 -12.87 -8.19
CA TYR A 56 -20.59 -12.34 -7.80
C TYR A 56 -20.63 -11.94 -6.33
N GLU A 57 -19.92 -12.67 -5.47
CA GLU A 57 -19.80 -12.42 -4.05
C GLU A 57 -18.39 -12.68 -3.58
N LEU A 58 -17.86 -11.76 -2.76
CA LEU A 58 -16.56 -11.92 -2.10
C LEU A 58 -16.79 -12.76 -0.83
N ASN A 59 -16.14 -13.91 -0.73
CA ASN A 59 -16.15 -14.73 0.49
C ASN A 59 -14.76 -15.34 0.72
N SER A 60 -14.48 -15.70 1.97
CA SER A 60 -13.17 -16.17 2.42
C SER A 60 -12.67 -17.44 1.71
N ASP A 61 -13.57 -18.31 1.26
CA ASP A 61 -13.21 -19.60 0.65
C ASP A 61 -12.53 -19.42 -0.72
N LEU A 62 -12.78 -18.30 -1.40
CA LEU A 62 -12.20 -18.00 -2.71
C LEU A 62 -10.70 -17.70 -2.64
N PHE A 63 -10.24 -17.13 -1.54
CA PHE A 63 -8.96 -16.41 -1.53
C PHE A 63 -7.76 -17.31 -1.25
N GLY A 64 -7.96 -18.51 -0.68
CA GLY A 64 -6.88 -19.42 -0.27
C GLY A 64 -6.02 -18.87 0.86
N GLY A 65 -6.53 -17.89 1.59
CA GLY A 65 -5.85 -17.03 2.54
C GLY A 65 -5.78 -15.59 2.02
N VAL A 66 -5.99 -14.62 2.89
CA VAL A 66 -6.00 -13.19 2.53
C VAL A 66 -4.67 -12.56 2.91
N LEU A 67 -4.03 -11.94 1.93
CA LEU A 67 -2.78 -11.19 2.11
C LEU A 67 -3.09 -9.73 2.44
N LYS A 68 -4.05 -9.11 1.70
CA LYS A 68 -4.40 -7.71 1.81
C LYS A 68 -5.83 -7.49 1.31
N MET A 69 -6.51 -6.53 1.89
CA MET A 69 -7.69 -5.91 1.29
C MET A 69 -7.36 -4.46 0.97
N SER A 70 -7.83 -3.97 -0.16
CA SER A 70 -7.70 -2.56 -0.53
C SER A 70 -9.06 -2.00 -0.88
N MET A 71 -9.26 -0.72 -0.67
CA MET A 71 -10.47 -0.01 -1.09
C MET A 71 -10.12 1.39 -1.57
N VAL A 72 -10.88 1.89 -2.55
CA VAL A 72 -10.78 3.26 -3.04
C VAL A 72 -12.00 4.03 -2.54
N VAL A 73 -11.80 5.03 -1.71
CA VAL A 73 -12.90 5.78 -1.07
C VAL A 73 -12.90 7.26 -1.39
N GLY A 74 -11.90 7.72 -2.14
CA GLY A 74 -11.64 9.13 -2.41
C GLY A 74 -10.94 9.84 -1.23
N GLU A 75 -10.16 10.87 -1.55
CA GLU A 75 -9.31 11.55 -0.57
C GLU A 75 -10.09 12.18 0.58
N GLU A 76 -11.24 12.81 0.30
CA GLU A 76 -12.09 13.46 1.30
C GLU A 76 -12.60 12.51 2.40
N ARG A 77 -12.79 11.25 2.07
CA ARG A 77 -13.33 10.22 2.97
C ARG A 77 -12.27 9.32 3.59
N SER A 78 -11.07 9.31 3.03
CA SER A 78 -9.98 8.41 3.40
C SER A 78 -9.70 8.42 4.90
N SER A 79 -9.46 9.59 5.49
CA SER A 79 -9.16 9.72 6.93
C SER A 79 -10.28 9.25 7.85
N SER A 80 -11.55 9.42 7.46
CA SER A 80 -12.70 8.97 8.29
C SER A 80 -12.89 7.47 8.23
N VAL A 81 -12.78 6.88 7.03
CA VAL A 81 -12.91 5.43 6.82
C VAL A 81 -11.74 4.67 7.44
N LEU A 82 -10.53 5.23 7.34
CA LEU A 82 -9.32 4.66 7.96
C LEU A 82 -9.47 4.55 9.47
N ARG A 83 -9.92 5.62 10.15
CA ARG A 83 -10.22 5.58 11.60
C ARG A 83 -11.30 4.56 11.93
N GLU A 84 -12.40 4.57 11.18
CA GLU A 84 -13.51 3.62 11.38
C GLU A 84 -13.04 2.16 11.32
N ILE A 85 -12.17 1.82 10.35
CA ILE A 85 -11.62 0.46 10.23
C ILE A 85 -10.72 0.11 11.40
N ASN A 86 -9.80 0.97 11.77
CA ASN A 86 -8.88 0.73 12.88
C ASN A 86 -9.63 0.56 14.20
N ASP A 87 -10.66 1.39 14.47
CA ASP A 87 -11.51 1.28 15.66
C ASP A 87 -12.36 0.00 15.66
N LEU A 88 -12.89 -0.40 14.49
CA LEU A 88 -13.77 -1.58 14.38
C LEU A 88 -13.05 -2.89 14.70
N PHE A 89 -11.79 -3.00 14.36
CA PHE A 89 -11.03 -4.26 14.42
C PHE A 89 -10.09 -4.40 15.61
N ASP A 90 -10.04 -3.39 16.49
CA ASP A 90 -9.36 -3.43 17.80
C ASP A 90 -7.96 -4.07 17.75
N GLY A 91 -7.12 -3.57 16.84
CA GLY A 91 -5.75 -4.03 16.68
C GLY A 91 -5.55 -5.39 15.97
N HIS A 92 -6.61 -6.04 15.49
CA HIS A 92 -6.45 -7.27 14.68
C HIS A 92 -6.04 -7.01 13.23
N VAL A 93 -6.38 -5.82 12.72
CA VAL A 93 -5.93 -5.33 11.41
C VAL A 93 -5.41 -3.92 11.57
N ARG A 94 -4.59 -3.50 10.61
CA ARG A 94 -4.15 -2.13 10.45
C ARG A 94 -4.63 -1.63 9.09
N ALA A 95 -5.37 -0.54 9.08
CA ALA A 95 -5.68 0.21 7.88
C ALA A 95 -4.72 1.38 7.77
N VAL A 96 -4.12 1.57 6.59
CA VAL A 96 -3.20 2.66 6.28
C VAL A 96 -3.58 3.32 4.96
N SER A 97 -3.28 4.60 4.82
CA SER A 97 -3.38 5.28 3.54
C SER A 97 -2.25 4.82 2.62
N SER A 98 -2.57 4.57 1.36
CA SER A 98 -1.59 4.34 0.28
C SER A 98 -1.65 5.42 -0.79
N GLY A 99 -2.18 6.61 -0.43
CA GLY A 99 -2.32 7.77 -1.30
C GLY A 99 -3.58 7.72 -2.19
N TYR A 100 -3.93 8.87 -2.78
CA TYR A 100 -5.02 9.00 -3.76
C TYR A 100 -6.38 8.46 -3.31
N GLY A 101 -6.68 8.55 -2.01
CA GLY A 101 -7.92 8.01 -1.44
C GLY A 101 -8.00 6.48 -1.38
N CYS A 102 -6.86 5.81 -1.56
CA CYS A 102 -6.74 4.37 -1.37
C CYS A 102 -6.41 4.02 0.09
N ILE A 103 -7.04 2.98 0.60
CA ILE A 103 -6.80 2.43 1.93
C ILE A 103 -6.42 0.97 1.79
N ASP A 104 -5.27 0.61 2.36
CA ASP A 104 -4.83 -0.77 2.49
C ASP A 104 -5.15 -1.29 3.89
N ILE A 105 -5.78 -2.46 3.97
CA ILE A 105 -6.14 -3.14 5.21
C ILE A 105 -5.30 -4.41 5.29
N LEU A 106 -4.42 -4.45 6.27
CA LEU A 106 -3.42 -5.50 6.48
C LEU A 106 -3.66 -6.20 7.82
N GLN A 107 -3.10 -7.37 7.99
CA GLN A 107 -3.00 -7.97 9.31
C GLN A 107 -2.11 -7.08 10.20
N ALA A 108 -2.49 -6.92 11.45
CA ALA A 108 -1.69 -6.16 12.42
C ALA A 108 -0.27 -6.72 12.50
N GLY A 109 0.72 -5.83 12.53
CA GLY A 109 2.14 -6.19 12.52
C GLY A 109 2.72 -6.58 11.15
N VAL A 110 1.90 -6.66 10.11
CA VAL A 110 2.37 -6.86 8.73
C VAL A 110 2.45 -5.52 8.02
N HIS A 111 3.65 -5.04 7.80
CA HIS A 111 3.96 -3.77 7.13
C HIS A 111 5.24 -3.89 6.30
N LYS A 112 5.62 -2.88 5.54
CA LYS A 112 6.77 -2.92 4.64
C LYS A 112 8.09 -3.24 5.37
N ALA A 113 8.31 -2.65 6.54
CA ALA A 113 9.50 -2.94 7.35
C ALA A 113 9.56 -4.42 7.78
N TRP A 114 8.46 -5.00 8.25
CA TRP A 114 8.43 -6.43 8.60
C TRP A 114 8.83 -7.32 7.40
N GLY A 115 8.28 -7.02 6.21
CA GLY A 115 8.65 -7.74 4.99
C GLY A 115 10.13 -7.61 4.65
N LEU A 116 10.68 -6.42 4.84
CA LEU A 116 12.11 -6.16 4.61
C LEU A 116 12.98 -6.86 5.66
N GLU A 117 12.62 -6.86 6.93
CA GLU A 117 13.32 -7.62 7.97
C GLU A 117 13.40 -9.12 7.64
N GLU A 118 12.32 -9.72 7.14
CA GLU A 118 12.32 -11.12 6.73
C GLU A 118 13.27 -11.38 5.54
N LEU A 119 13.41 -10.44 4.61
CA LEU A 119 14.39 -10.52 3.52
C LEU A 119 15.83 -10.36 4.04
N LEU A 120 16.07 -9.41 4.92
CA LEU A 120 17.40 -9.21 5.52
C LEU A 120 17.88 -10.45 6.26
N LYS A 121 17.00 -11.08 7.06
CA LYS A 121 17.30 -12.36 7.72
C LYS A 121 17.70 -13.45 6.72
N ARG A 122 16.96 -13.57 5.60
CA ARG A 122 17.26 -14.57 4.56
C ARG A 122 18.59 -14.31 3.84
N TRP A 123 18.94 -13.06 3.66
CA TRP A 123 20.16 -12.65 2.94
C TRP A 123 21.34 -12.41 3.88
N ASN A 124 21.14 -12.56 5.18
CA ASN A 124 22.14 -12.27 6.22
C ASN A 124 22.69 -10.84 6.11
N LEU A 125 21.81 -9.88 5.90
CA LEU A 125 22.09 -8.45 5.83
C LEU A 125 21.57 -7.75 7.08
N GLN A 126 22.14 -6.56 7.36
CA GLN A 126 21.72 -5.71 8.48
C GLN A 126 20.97 -4.49 7.94
N SER A 127 20.17 -3.85 8.78
CA SER A 127 19.38 -2.66 8.42
C SER A 127 20.25 -1.49 7.96
N GLU A 128 21.47 -1.35 8.49
CA GLU A 128 22.45 -0.35 8.11
C GLU A 128 22.93 -0.49 6.65
N GLN A 129 22.72 -1.65 6.05
CA GLN A 129 23.06 -1.94 4.65
C GLN A 129 21.90 -1.66 3.69
N VAL A 130 20.78 -1.12 4.21
CA VAL A 130 19.58 -0.82 3.43
C VAL A 130 19.53 0.65 3.06
N MET A 131 19.26 0.92 1.80
CA MET A 131 18.79 2.22 1.33
C MET A 131 17.31 2.08 0.97
N ALA A 132 16.46 2.90 1.59
CA ALA A 132 15.01 2.88 1.37
C ALA A 132 14.52 4.21 0.80
N PHE A 133 13.47 4.14 -0.02
CA PHE A 133 12.76 5.28 -0.57
C PHE A 133 11.26 5.12 -0.27
N GLY A 134 10.61 6.21 0.15
CA GLY A 134 9.20 6.19 0.48
C GLY A 134 8.53 7.54 0.27
N ASP A 135 7.20 7.54 0.16
CA ASP A 135 6.41 8.75 -0.07
C ASP A 135 5.12 8.84 0.74
N SER A 136 4.72 7.77 1.44
CA SER A 136 3.43 7.72 2.14
C SER A 136 3.56 7.12 3.54
N GLU A 137 2.48 7.25 4.34
CA GLU A 137 2.38 6.72 5.70
C GLU A 137 2.81 5.24 5.82
N ASN A 138 2.49 4.42 4.82
CA ASN A 138 2.83 2.98 4.82
C ASN A 138 4.32 2.69 4.59
N ASP A 139 5.15 3.71 4.37
CA ASP A 139 6.61 3.63 4.23
C ASP A 139 7.36 4.01 5.52
N VAL A 140 6.68 4.64 6.48
CA VAL A 140 7.30 5.24 7.66
C VAL A 140 8.19 4.24 8.40
N GLU A 141 7.67 3.07 8.77
CA GLU A 141 8.44 2.07 9.50
C GLU A 141 9.63 1.51 8.69
N MET A 142 9.50 1.46 7.36
CA MET A 142 10.57 1.03 6.47
C MET A 142 11.69 2.10 6.41
N LEU A 143 11.32 3.37 6.35
CA LEU A 143 12.27 4.48 6.36
C LEU A 143 12.99 4.58 7.72
N GLU A 144 12.27 4.42 8.85
CA GLU A 144 12.87 4.41 10.19
C GLU A 144 13.90 3.28 10.38
N MET A 145 13.65 2.12 9.77
CA MET A 145 14.51 0.94 9.89
C MET A 145 15.77 1.04 9.05
N ALA A 146 15.73 1.70 7.89
CA ALA A 146 16.80 1.70 6.92
C ALA A 146 18.02 2.51 7.39
N GLY A 147 19.22 2.03 7.07
CA GLY A 147 20.47 2.75 7.33
C GLY A 147 20.59 4.07 6.55
N ILE A 148 20.00 4.13 5.36
CA ILE A 148 19.85 5.36 4.57
C ILE A 148 18.40 5.44 4.11
N ALA A 149 17.67 6.47 4.54
CA ALA A 149 16.27 6.67 4.23
C ALA A 149 16.06 7.95 3.43
N TYR A 150 15.43 7.84 2.27
CA TYR A 150 15.04 8.96 1.45
C TYR A 150 13.52 9.08 1.39
N ALA A 151 12.96 10.22 1.84
CA ALA A 151 11.61 10.59 1.48
C ALA A 151 11.61 11.28 0.12
N MET A 152 10.61 10.99 -0.72
CA MET A 152 10.43 11.72 -1.96
C MET A 152 10.03 13.18 -1.67
N GLU A 153 10.41 14.12 -2.53
CA GLU A 153 10.04 15.54 -2.35
C GLU A 153 8.51 15.73 -2.29
N ASN A 154 7.76 14.90 -3.03
CA ASN A 154 6.29 14.87 -3.01
C ASN A 154 5.70 13.97 -1.91
N ALA A 155 6.50 13.49 -0.95
CA ALA A 155 6.03 12.62 0.13
C ALA A 155 5.16 13.35 1.14
N ASP A 156 4.38 12.57 1.89
CA ASP A 156 3.64 13.02 3.07
C ASP A 156 4.60 13.51 4.18
N ASP A 157 4.11 14.36 5.07
CA ASP A 157 4.93 14.96 6.14
C ASP A 157 5.46 13.90 7.10
N GLU A 158 4.70 12.83 7.36
CA GLU A 158 5.10 11.71 8.22
C GLU A 158 6.32 10.96 7.64
N ALA A 159 6.32 10.68 6.34
CA ALA A 159 7.46 10.04 5.68
C ALA A 159 8.70 10.96 5.66
N LYS A 160 8.50 12.27 5.44
CA LYS A 160 9.59 13.26 5.50
C LYS A 160 10.20 13.40 6.89
N ALA A 161 9.38 13.29 7.94
CA ALA A 161 9.83 13.46 9.31
C ALA A 161 10.83 12.38 9.78
N VAL A 162 10.75 11.18 9.21
CA VAL A 162 11.60 10.02 9.60
C VAL A 162 12.76 9.78 8.64
N ALA A 163 12.75 10.38 7.46
CA ALA A 163 13.80 10.19 6.47
C ALA A 163 15.08 10.96 6.84
N THR A 164 16.22 10.40 6.45
CA THR A 164 17.55 11.04 6.64
C THR A 164 17.84 12.09 5.58
N ALA A 165 17.20 12.00 4.40
CA ALA A 165 17.36 12.93 3.29
C ALA A 165 16.12 12.97 2.39
N LEU A 166 16.08 13.96 1.49
CA LEU A 166 15.05 14.05 0.45
C LEU A 166 15.63 13.59 -0.90
N ALA A 167 14.83 12.84 -1.64
CA ALA A 167 15.03 12.55 -3.05
C ALA A 167 14.13 13.47 -3.89
N PRO A 168 14.53 13.86 -5.12
CA PRO A 168 13.65 14.57 -6.03
C PRO A 168 12.32 13.85 -6.21
N ALA A 169 11.27 14.57 -6.60
CA ALA A 169 9.94 14.02 -6.77
C ALA A 169 9.91 12.79 -7.71
N ASN A 170 8.93 11.91 -7.53
CA ASN A 170 8.74 10.74 -8.38
C ASN A 170 8.60 11.10 -9.88
N SER A 171 7.94 12.23 -10.18
CA SER A 171 7.80 12.78 -11.54
C SER A 171 9.14 13.22 -12.18
N GLN A 172 10.18 13.36 -11.38
CA GLN A 172 11.54 13.74 -11.78
C GLN A 172 12.52 12.57 -11.77
N ALA A 173 12.03 11.34 -11.66
CA ALA A 173 12.84 10.14 -11.51
C ALA A 173 13.82 10.20 -10.31
N GLY A 174 13.37 10.72 -9.17
CA GLY A 174 14.22 11.02 -8.00
C GLY A 174 15.01 9.82 -7.47
N VAL A 175 14.40 8.64 -7.40
CA VAL A 175 15.10 7.40 -6.99
C VAL A 175 16.30 7.14 -7.88
N TYR A 176 16.11 7.23 -9.20
CA TYR A 176 17.18 7.01 -10.18
C TYR A 176 18.33 8.01 -9.98
N GLN A 177 18.02 9.30 -9.83
CA GLN A 177 19.03 10.33 -9.62
C GLN A 177 19.88 10.10 -8.36
N VAL A 178 19.23 9.70 -7.26
CA VAL A 178 19.93 9.39 -6.01
C VAL A 178 20.86 8.18 -6.19
N LEU A 179 20.37 7.11 -6.80
CA LEU A 179 21.15 5.89 -7.03
C LEU A 179 22.33 6.15 -7.98
N GLU A 180 22.15 6.90 -9.06
CA GLU A 180 23.21 7.28 -9.99
C GLU A 180 24.31 8.05 -9.28
N ASN A 181 23.95 9.10 -8.53
CA ASN A 181 24.89 9.88 -7.73
C ASN A 181 25.62 9.06 -6.65
N TRP A 182 24.94 8.08 -6.07
CA TRP A 182 25.54 7.20 -5.06
C TRP A 182 26.56 6.26 -5.68
N LEU A 183 26.24 5.63 -6.80
CA LEU A 183 27.15 4.74 -7.53
C LEU A 183 28.39 5.46 -8.06
N GLU A 184 28.25 6.71 -8.51
CA GLU A 184 29.41 7.51 -8.96
C GLU A 184 30.38 7.88 -7.83
N LYS A 185 29.92 7.90 -6.58
CA LYS A 185 30.78 8.23 -5.42
C LYS A 185 31.46 7.01 -4.81
N GLU A 186 30.86 5.83 -4.96
CA GLU A 186 31.39 4.56 -4.42
C GLU A 186 32.25 3.79 -5.45
N GLY A 187 32.25 4.16 -6.73
CA GLY A 187 33.05 3.58 -7.80
C GLY A 187 34.30 4.36 -8.05
#